data_f9a253e928a52768e9461177574e96ae
#
_entry.id   f9a253e928a52768e9461177574e96ae
#
_cell.length_a   1.000
_cell.length_b   1.000
_cell.length_c   1.000
_cell.angle_alpha   90.00
_cell.angle_beta   90.00
_cell.angle_gamma   90.00
#
_symmetry.space_group_name_H-M   'P 1'
#
loop_
_entity.id
_entity.type
_entity.pdbx_description
1 polymer ?
#
loop_
_entity_poly.entity_id
_entity_poly.type
_entity_poly.pdbx_seq_one_letter_code
_entity_poly.pdbx_strand_id
1 'polypeptide(L)'
;MLAAVCLLGAARAAHAADDNCFARAGAYQGVNPTILRAIAWFESKGNPDAVHRNADGSIDVGQAQINSVHFAELRRYGVPPGALKDACVNTYVAAWMLKQKMIRYGNTWHAIGAYHSETPSLRDQYARSIHSVLVSWGVAQ
;
A
#
# COMPACT_ATOMS: atom_id res chain seq x y z
N MET A 1 -6.80 -42.25 14.61
CA MET A 1 -7.67 -41.12 14.13
C MET A 1 -7.36 -39.91 14.95
N LEU A 2 -6.49 -39.02 14.53
CA LEU A 2 -6.30 -37.64 15.11
C LEU A 2 -5.12 -36.99 14.38
N ALA A 3 -5.40 -36.29 13.29
CA ALA A 3 -4.46 -35.32 12.71
C ALA A 3 -5.13 -34.55 11.56
N ALA A 4 -6.00 -33.60 11.86
CA ALA A 4 -6.52 -32.70 10.84
C ALA A 4 -7.14 -31.41 11.45
N VAL A 5 -6.45 -30.69 12.34
CA VAL A 5 -6.99 -29.42 12.90
C VAL A 5 -6.00 -28.25 12.91
N CYS A 6 -4.76 -28.38 12.47
CA CYS A 6 -3.75 -27.30 12.64
C CYS A 6 -3.53 -26.37 11.44
N LEU A 7 -4.20 -26.49 10.30
CA LEU A 7 -3.87 -25.68 9.10
C LEU A 7 -4.74 -24.43 8.88
N LEU A 8 -5.83 -24.25 9.60
CA LEU A 8 -6.73 -23.09 9.42
C LEU A 8 -6.39 -21.86 10.29
N GLY A 9 -5.53 -22.02 11.28
CA GLY A 9 -5.19 -20.93 12.22
C GLY A 9 -4.14 -19.94 11.70
N ALA A 10 -3.20 -20.39 10.85
CA ALA A 10 -2.10 -19.54 10.41
C ALA A 10 -2.52 -18.44 9.41
N ALA A 11 -3.44 -18.74 8.52
CA ALA A 11 -3.92 -17.74 7.53
C ALA A 11 -4.73 -16.61 8.19
N ARG A 12 -5.53 -16.91 9.20
CA ARG A 12 -6.30 -15.89 9.96
C ARG A 12 -5.40 -15.00 10.81
N ALA A 13 -4.35 -15.55 11.41
CA ALA A 13 -3.41 -14.76 12.22
C ALA A 13 -2.59 -13.80 11.35
N ALA A 14 -2.18 -14.19 10.16
CA ALA A 14 -1.47 -13.33 9.21
C ALA A 14 -2.35 -12.15 8.72
N HIS A 15 -3.62 -12.39 8.40
CA HIS A 15 -4.56 -11.33 8.01
C HIS A 15 -4.84 -10.34 9.15
N ALA A 16 -5.02 -10.82 10.38
CA ALA A 16 -5.26 -9.96 11.53
C ALA A 16 -4.04 -9.07 11.87
N ALA A 17 -2.83 -9.59 11.69
CA ALA A 17 -1.59 -8.82 11.88
C ALA A 17 -1.44 -7.73 10.81
N ASP A 18 -1.79 -8.04 9.56
CA ASP A 18 -1.73 -7.12 8.43
C ASP A 18 -2.77 -5.99 8.56
N ASP A 19 -4.00 -6.33 8.93
CA ASP A 19 -5.06 -5.36 9.22
C ASP A 19 -4.67 -4.38 10.32
N ASN A 20 -3.99 -4.85 11.37
CA ASN A 20 -3.47 -4.01 12.43
C ASN A 20 -2.40 -3.04 11.93
N CYS A 21 -1.55 -3.43 10.96
CA CYS A 21 -0.55 -2.54 10.37
C CYS A 21 -1.18 -1.40 9.57
N PHE A 22 -2.23 -1.64 8.80
CA PHE A 22 -2.95 -0.56 8.11
C PHE A 22 -3.54 0.45 9.11
N ALA A 23 -4.18 -0.04 10.16
CA ALA A 23 -4.75 0.82 11.21
C ALA A 23 -3.66 1.67 11.89
N ARG A 24 -2.54 1.05 12.28
CA ARG A 24 -1.42 1.73 12.96
C ARG A 24 -0.72 2.73 12.06
N ALA A 25 -0.40 2.36 10.82
CA ALA A 25 0.24 3.25 9.86
C ALA A 25 -0.68 4.43 9.51
N GLY A 26 -1.98 4.17 9.33
CA GLY A 26 -2.99 5.18 9.11
C GLY A 26 -3.08 6.18 10.26
N ALA A 27 -3.15 5.70 11.50
CA ALA A 27 -3.17 6.54 12.69
C ALA A 27 -1.86 7.36 12.84
N TYR A 28 -0.71 6.75 12.60
CA TYR A 28 0.59 7.40 12.72
C TYR A 28 0.77 8.55 11.71
N GLN A 29 0.35 8.35 10.46
CA GLN A 29 0.48 9.35 9.39
C GLN A 29 -0.76 10.27 9.25
N GLY A 30 -1.86 9.97 9.92
CA GLY A 30 -3.12 10.70 9.74
C GLY A 30 -3.72 10.47 8.35
N VAL A 31 -3.68 9.24 7.85
CA VAL A 31 -4.28 8.81 6.57
C VAL A 31 -5.31 7.71 6.81
N ASN A 32 -6.29 7.60 5.92
CA ASN A 32 -7.35 6.59 6.06
C ASN A 32 -6.79 5.18 5.82
N PRO A 33 -6.84 4.26 6.81
CA PRO A 33 -6.32 2.90 6.68
C PRO A 33 -7.04 2.08 5.61
N THR A 34 -8.31 2.36 5.33
CA THR A 34 -9.07 1.68 4.28
C THR A 34 -8.56 2.07 2.89
N ILE A 35 -8.15 3.33 2.69
CA ILE A 35 -7.47 3.77 1.46
C ILE A 35 -6.13 3.06 1.30
N LEU A 36 -5.31 2.96 2.36
CA LEU A 36 -4.05 2.23 2.31
C LEU A 36 -4.24 0.77 1.91
N ARG A 37 -5.25 0.11 2.48
CA ARG A 37 -5.60 -1.26 2.11
C ARG A 37 -6.06 -1.36 0.65
N ALA A 38 -6.86 -0.41 0.16
CA ALA A 38 -7.30 -0.38 -1.23
C ALA A 38 -6.13 -0.18 -2.20
N ILE A 39 -5.15 0.66 -1.85
CA ILE A 39 -3.90 0.83 -2.59
C ILE A 39 -3.15 -0.51 -2.64
N ALA A 40 -2.84 -1.14 -1.50
CA ALA A 40 -2.14 -2.42 -1.46
C ALA A 40 -2.86 -3.51 -2.27
N TRP A 41 -4.19 -3.55 -2.19
CA TRP A 41 -5.00 -4.48 -2.98
C TRP A 41 -4.91 -4.21 -4.48
N PHE A 42 -5.03 -2.96 -4.88
CA PHE A 42 -4.94 -2.57 -6.30
C PHE A 42 -3.57 -2.88 -6.88
N GLU A 43 -2.51 -2.53 -6.16
CA GLU A 43 -1.12 -2.67 -6.61
C GLU A 43 -0.67 -4.14 -6.76
N SER A 44 -1.02 -5.00 -5.81
CA SER A 44 -0.48 -6.37 -5.77
C SER A 44 -1.41 -7.43 -5.20
N LYS A 45 -2.67 -7.10 -4.94
CA LYS A 45 -3.60 -7.94 -4.16
C LYS A 45 -3.10 -8.20 -2.72
N GLY A 46 -2.33 -7.26 -2.18
CA GLY A 46 -1.74 -7.36 -0.85
C GLY A 46 -0.56 -8.33 -0.76
N ASN A 47 0.12 -8.62 -1.87
CA ASN A 47 1.27 -9.52 -1.89
C ASN A 47 2.56 -8.80 -1.44
N PRO A 48 3.13 -9.10 -0.26
CA PRO A 48 4.34 -8.46 0.24
C PRO A 48 5.60 -8.80 -0.58
N ASP A 49 5.60 -9.94 -1.26
CA ASP A 49 6.73 -10.40 -2.08
C ASP A 49 6.68 -9.87 -3.52
N ALA A 50 5.65 -9.11 -3.88
CA ALA A 50 5.50 -8.60 -5.23
C ALA A 50 6.68 -7.71 -5.63
N VAL A 51 7.24 -7.98 -6.80
CA VAL A 51 8.28 -7.16 -7.44
C VAL A 51 7.91 -6.99 -8.90
N HIS A 52 7.78 -5.74 -9.34
CA HIS A 52 7.54 -5.41 -10.74
C HIS A 52 8.73 -4.63 -11.30
N ARG A 53 9.18 -4.97 -12.51
CA ARG A 53 10.22 -4.23 -13.22
C ARG A 53 9.60 -3.37 -14.30
N ASN A 54 9.83 -2.07 -14.22
CA ASN A 54 9.34 -1.09 -15.18
C ASN A 54 10.23 -1.00 -16.42
N ALA A 55 9.70 -0.45 -17.50
CA ALA A 55 10.42 -0.30 -18.77
C ALA A 55 11.65 0.64 -18.67
N ASP A 56 11.62 1.59 -17.73
CA ASP A 56 12.72 2.53 -17.44
C ASP A 56 13.82 1.91 -16.56
N GLY A 57 13.69 0.63 -16.19
CA GLY A 57 14.63 -0.11 -15.34
C GLY A 57 14.36 0.06 -13.84
N SER A 58 13.45 0.93 -13.42
CA SER A 58 13.02 1.02 -12.02
C SER A 58 12.28 -0.26 -11.60
N ILE A 59 12.19 -0.48 -10.29
CA ILE A 59 11.43 -1.60 -9.73
C ILE A 59 10.46 -1.10 -8.67
N ASP A 60 9.30 -1.76 -8.61
CA ASP A 60 8.30 -1.56 -7.56
C ASP A 60 8.31 -2.77 -6.63
N VAL A 61 8.30 -2.54 -5.31
CA VAL A 61 8.49 -3.58 -4.31
C VAL A 61 7.38 -3.58 -3.27
N GLY A 62 6.94 -4.78 -2.93
CA GLY A 62 6.03 -5.05 -1.84
C GLY A 62 4.56 -4.78 -2.17
N GLN A 63 3.71 -4.93 -1.16
CA GLN A 63 2.26 -4.91 -1.38
C GLN A 63 1.72 -3.58 -1.94
N ALA A 64 2.33 -2.45 -1.61
CA ALA A 64 1.96 -1.12 -2.12
C ALA A 64 2.85 -0.62 -3.26
N GLN A 65 3.71 -1.51 -3.83
CA GLN A 65 4.54 -1.27 -5.01
C GLN A 65 5.39 0.01 -4.90
N ILE A 66 6.21 0.08 -3.84
CA ILE A 66 7.12 1.20 -3.60
C ILE A 66 8.23 1.21 -4.65
N ASN A 67 8.30 2.30 -5.44
CA ASN A 67 9.26 2.41 -6.54
C ASN A 67 10.68 2.68 -6.05
N SER A 68 11.66 2.10 -6.75
CA SER A 68 13.09 2.23 -6.45
C SER A 68 13.63 3.66 -6.51
N VAL A 69 12.94 4.59 -7.14
CA VAL A 69 13.32 6.03 -7.12
C VAL A 69 13.34 6.60 -5.69
N HIS A 70 12.58 6.00 -4.77
CA HIS A 70 12.52 6.39 -3.36
C HIS A 70 13.58 5.72 -2.48
N PHE A 71 14.33 4.73 -2.98
CA PHE A 71 15.23 3.92 -2.14
C PHE A 71 16.35 4.72 -1.49
N ALA A 72 16.88 5.73 -2.18
CA ALA A 72 17.94 6.57 -1.62
C ALA A 72 17.42 7.42 -0.44
N GLU A 73 16.21 7.94 -0.55
CA GLU A 73 15.56 8.70 0.52
C GLU A 73 15.19 7.79 1.69
N LEU A 74 14.57 6.64 1.42
CA LEU A 74 14.15 5.68 2.43
C LEU A 74 15.31 5.16 3.28
N ARG A 75 16.50 4.94 2.68
CA ARG A 75 17.71 4.57 3.43
C ARG A 75 18.10 5.60 4.48
N ARG A 76 17.89 6.90 4.23
CA ARG A 76 18.16 7.97 5.22
C ARG A 76 17.27 7.86 6.44
N TYR A 77 16.10 7.23 6.30
CA TYR A 77 15.16 6.94 7.39
C TYR A 77 15.32 5.52 7.95
N GLY A 78 16.40 4.82 7.58
CA GLY A 78 16.67 3.46 8.09
C GLY A 78 15.85 2.36 7.43
N VAL A 79 15.26 2.61 6.27
CA VAL A 79 14.48 1.63 5.50
C VAL A 79 15.27 1.20 4.26
N PRO A 80 16.04 0.10 4.33
CA PRO A 80 16.72 -0.43 3.15
C PRO A 80 15.72 -1.13 2.21
N PRO A 81 16.04 -1.27 0.90
CA PRO A 81 15.12 -1.86 -0.09
C PRO A 81 14.58 -3.24 0.30
N GLY A 82 15.41 -4.09 0.93
CA GLY A 82 14.98 -5.42 1.38
C GLY A 82 13.89 -5.39 2.45
N ALA A 83 13.84 -4.34 3.28
CA ALA A 83 12.80 -4.18 4.30
C ALA A 83 11.41 -3.93 3.70
N LEU A 84 11.32 -3.50 2.43
CA LEU A 84 10.04 -3.26 1.75
C LEU A 84 9.26 -4.54 1.42
N LYS A 85 9.84 -5.71 1.61
CA LYS A 85 9.14 -7.00 1.56
C LYS A 85 8.45 -7.38 2.87
N ASP A 86 8.75 -6.67 3.95
CA ASP A 86 7.92 -6.74 5.15
C ASP A 86 6.64 -5.94 4.91
N ALA A 87 5.49 -6.61 5.05
CA ALA A 87 4.18 -6.02 4.76
C ALA A 87 3.91 -4.78 5.61
N CYS A 88 4.31 -4.82 6.89
CA CYS A 88 4.09 -3.70 7.81
C CYS A 88 4.98 -2.50 7.48
N VAL A 89 6.27 -2.72 7.22
CA VAL A 89 7.20 -1.67 6.77
C VAL A 89 6.70 -1.04 5.48
N ASN A 90 6.29 -1.85 4.51
CA ASN A 90 5.76 -1.38 3.22
C ASN A 90 4.50 -0.51 3.41
N THR A 91 3.60 -0.91 4.31
CA THR A 91 2.39 -0.14 4.66
C THR A 91 2.74 1.22 5.29
N TYR A 92 3.70 1.28 6.21
CA TYR A 92 4.13 2.55 6.81
C TYR A 92 4.75 3.48 5.77
N VAL A 93 5.56 2.97 4.86
CA VAL A 93 6.13 3.75 3.74
C VAL A 93 5.03 4.26 2.82
N ALA A 94 4.07 3.41 2.45
CA ALA A 94 2.93 3.82 1.64
C ALA A 94 2.09 4.93 2.31
N ALA A 95 1.85 4.80 3.62
CA ALA A 95 1.14 5.80 4.41
C ALA A 95 1.90 7.15 4.41
N TRP A 96 3.22 7.12 4.59
CA TRP A 96 4.06 8.31 4.52
C TRP A 96 4.00 8.96 3.12
N MET A 97 4.12 8.17 2.05
CA MET A 97 4.03 8.68 0.66
C MET A 97 2.66 9.32 0.39
N LEU A 98 1.57 8.67 0.79
CA LEU A 98 0.23 9.22 0.66
C LEU A 98 0.09 10.51 1.46
N LYS A 99 0.65 10.57 2.67
CA LYS A 99 0.66 11.78 3.50
C LYS A 99 1.33 12.95 2.80
N GLN A 100 2.46 12.73 2.11
CA GLN A 100 3.13 13.80 1.34
C GLN A 100 2.19 14.37 0.26
N LYS A 101 1.42 13.50 -0.42
CA LYS A 101 0.42 13.94 -1.39
C LYS A 101 -0.74 14.70 -0.73
N MET A 102 -1.20 14.26 0.44
CA MET A 102 -2.25 14.96 1.19
C MET A 102 -1.81 16.32 1.73
N ILE A 103 -0.54 16.48 2.11
CA ILE A 103 0.01 17.79 2.49
C ILE A 103 -0.07 18.76 1.31
N ARG A 104 0.18 18.29 0.10
CA ARG A 104 0.17 19.11 -1.12
C ARG A 104 -1.23 19.38 -1.68
N TYR A 105 -2.11 18.39 -1.66
CA TYR A 105 -3.40 18.40 -2.36
C TYR A 105 -4.61 18.27 -1.44
N GLY A 106 -4.39 18.28 -0.13
CA GLY A 106 -5.46 18.02 0.85
C GLY A 106 -5.88 16.56 0.91
N ASN A 107 -6.88 16.27 1.72
CA ASN A 107 -7.47 14.93 1.81
C ASN A 107 -8.49 14.75 0.67
N THR A 108 -8.02 14.49 -0.53
CA THR A 108 -8.79 14.49 -1.77
C THR A 108 -8.46 13.27 -2.64
N TRP A 109 -9.35 12.96 -3.58
CA TRP A 109 -9.09 11.96 -4.63
C TRP A 109 -7.89 12.34 -5.51
N HIS A 110 -7.61 13.64 -5.67
CA HIS A 110 -6.40 14.11 -6.32
C HIS A 110 -5.13 13.61 -5.60
N ALA A 111 -5.09 13.73 -4.26
CA ALA A 111 -3.96 13.22 -3.48
C ALA A 111 -3.80 11.70 -3.62
N ILE A 112 -4.90 10.95 -3.61
CA ILE A 112 -4.88 9.50 -3.79
C ILE A 112 -4.35 9.16 -5.19
N GLY A 113 -4.82 9.83 -6.23
CA GLY A 113 -4.32 9.63 -7.59
C GLY A 113 -2.84 9.99 -7.75
N ALA A 114 -2.42 11.08 -7.12
CA ALA A 114 -1.03 11.55 -7.14
C ALA A 114 -0.05 10.60 -6.41
N TYR A 115 -0.54 9.66 -5.60
CA TYR A 115 0.28 8.56 -5.07
C TYR A 115 0.96 7.79 -6.20
N HIS A 116 0.24 7.51 -7.28
CA HIS A 116 0.76 6.80 -8.45
C HIS A 116 1.48 7.73 -9.43
N SER A 117 0.87 8.86 -9.79
CA SER A 117 1.41 9.76 -10.82
C SER A 117 0.90 11.19 -10.67
N GLU A 118 1.76 12.16 -10.94
CA GLU A 118 1.38 13.57 -11.05
C GLU A 118 0.76 13.91 -12.42
N THR A 119 0.92 13.04 -13.44
CA THR A 119 0.33 13.23 -14.76
C THR A 119 -1.21 13.17 -14.65
N PRO A 120 -1.95 14.21 -15.05
CA PRO A 120 -3.40 14.30 -14.79
C PRO A 120 -4.20 13.07 -15.23
N SER A 121 -3.97 12.56 -16.42
CA SER A 121 -4.69 11.39 -16.94
C SER A 121 -4.44 10.11 -16.13
N LEU A 122 -3.16 9.85 -15.76
CA LEU A 122 -2.77 8.69 -14.97
C LEU A 122 -3.24 8.81 -13.52
N ARG A 123 -3.07 10.01 -12.94
CA ARG A 123 -3.58 10.36 -11.61
C ARG A 123 -5.07 10.08 -11.48
N ASP A 124 -5.87 10.63 -12.39
CA ASP A 124 -7.31 10.54 -12.31
C ASP A 124 -7.81 9.11 -12.60
N GLN A 125 -7.11 8.38 -13.48
CA GLN A 125 -7.38 6.97 -13.71
C GLN A 125 -7.10 6.13 -12.46
N TYR A 126 -5.97 6.36 -11.80
CA TYR A 126 -5.62 5.67 -10.56
C TYR A 126 -6.64 5.93 -9.45
N ALA A 127 -7.01 7.21 -9.24
CA ALA A 127 -8.03 7.58 -8.26
C ALA A 127 -9.35 6.83 -8.48
N ARG A 128 -9.82 6.74 -9.74
CA ARG A 128 -11.02 5.96 -10.07
C ARG A 128 -10.84 4.47 -9.80
N SER A 129 -9.66 3.91 -10.04
CA SER A 129 -9.38 2.51 -9.75
C SER A 129 -9.45 2.21 -8.26
N ILE A 130 -8.86 3.06 -7.42
CA ILE A 130 -8.95 2.92 -5.96
C ILE A 130 -10.41 3.07 -5.48
N HIS A 131 -11.16 4.04 -6.03
CA HIS A 131 -12.58 4.18 -5.73
C HIS A 131 -13.37 2.92 -6.08
N SER A 132 -13.12 2.32 -7.25
CA SER A 132 -13.76 1.08 -7.68
C SER A 132 -13.47 -0.10 -6.75
N VAL A 133 -12.26 -0.18 -6.17
CA VAL A 133 -11.95 -1.18 -5.14
C VAL A 133 -12.84 -0.98 -3.92
N LEU A 134 -12.98 0.25 -3.43
CA LEU A 134 -13.83 0.56 -2.27
C LEU A 134 -15.30 0.28 -2.53
N VAL A 135 -15.79 0.57 -3.75
CA VAL A 135 -17.16 0.22 -4.15
C VAL A 135 -17.36 -1.29 -4.12
N SER A 136 -16.40 -2.07 -4.66
CA SER A 136 -16.46 -3.53 -4.64
C SER A 136 -16.47 -4.12 -3.22
N TRP A 137 -15.95 -3.39 -2.25
CA TRP A 137 -15.99 -3.76 -0.83
C TRP A 137 -17.23 -3.26 -0.08
N GLY A 138 -18.10 -2.49 -0.75
CA GLY A 138 -19.28 -1.89 -0.12
C GLY A 138 -18.95 -0.73 0.83
N VAL A 139 -17.77 -0.13 0.72
CA VAL A 139 -17.30 0.96 1.59
C VAL A 139 -17.59 2.33 0.98
N ALA A 140 -17.74 2.41 -0.33
CA ALA A 140 -18.11 3.62 -1.08
C ALA A 140 -19.27 3.34 -2.04
N GLN A 141 -19.91 4.42 -2.53
CA GLN A 141 -20.97 4.38 -3.54
C GLN A 141 -20.54 5.14 -4.80
#